data_883372dbd240a92c3a308094cfe3e6eb
#
_entry.id   883372dbd240a92c3a308094cfe3e6eb
#
_cell.length_a   1.000
_cell.length_b   1.000
_cell.length_c   1.000
_cell.angle_alpha   90.00
_cell.angle_beta   90.00
_cell.angle_gamma   90.00
#
_symmetry.space_group_name_H-M   'P 1'
#
loop_
_entity.id
_entity.type
_entity.pdbx_description
1 polymer ?
#
loop_
_entity_poly.entity_id
_entity_poly.type
_entity_poly.pdbx_seq_one_letter_code
_entity_poly.pdbx_strand_id
1 'polypeptide(L)'
;DPRDPKGRLMKRTFPGKGEYLVYTEGIDNDGDGNYNEDGIGGLDLHRNYPENWRPNNGGDLTGRGFTQFGAGEYPLSEIETRHTALWVLSHPNISVANSMDTRVPMHLRPPSTSKSEERMYPEDLAIYKEIDELGLSFTNYPWAGDVYETYATRYKVNSMTGDPLKPEPLFGHGPDFGYFYYGRIW
;
A
#
# COMPACT_ATOMS: atom_id res chain seq x y z
N ASP A 1 19.91 13.21 -19.61
CA ASP A 1 18.91 14.28 -19.67
C ASP A 1 19.60 15.63 -19.47
N PRO A 2 19.45 16.61 -20.37
CA PRO A 2 20.15 17.91 -20.26
C PRO A 2 19.74 18.75 -19.02
N ARG A 3 18.66 18.38 -18.34
CA ARG A 3 18.23 19.00 -17.08
C ARG A 3 19.04 18.53 -15.86
N ASP A 4 19.82 17.46 -16.01
CA ASP A 4 20.67 16.94 -14.95
C ASP A 4 22.14 16.92 -15.40
N PRO A 5 22.89 18.01 -15.15
CA PRO A 5 24.30 18.09 -15.52
C PRO A 5 25.20 17.08 -14.80
N LYS A 6 24.71 16.43 -13.76
CA LYS A 6 25.42 15.35 -13.06
C LYS A 6 25.22 13.97 -13.72
N GLY A 7 24.43 13.89 -14.78
CA GLY A 7 24.23 12.66 -15.55
C GLY A 7 23.50 11.52 -14.83
N ARG A 8 22.73 11.83 -13.78
CA ARG A 8 21.96 10.83 -13.01
C ARG A 8 20.63 10.45 -13.67
N LEU A 9 20.10 11.35 -14.51
CA LEU A 9 18.84 11.16 -15.21
C LEU A 9 19.11 10.84 -16.68
N MET A 10 18.58 9.75 -17.16
CA MET A 10 18.63 9.37 -18.57
C MET A 10 17.41 9.91 -19.31
N LYS A 11 17.59 10.32 -20.54
CA LYS A 11 16.50 10.68 -21.44
C LYS A 11 16.14 9.47 -22.29
N ARG A 12 14.88 9.06 -22.24
CA ARG A 12 14.37 7.99 -23.11
C ARG A 12 14.48 8.42 -24.58
N THR A 13 15.00 7.56 -25.41
CA THR A 13 15.13 7.76 -26.86
C THR A 13 14.55 6.55 -27.61
N PHE A 14 14.53 6.61 -28.92
CA PHE A 14 14.07 5.49 -29.75
C PHE A 14 15.05 4.31 -29.71
N PRO A 15 14.58 3.08 -29.89
CA PRO A 15 15.45 1.90 -29.99
C PRO A 15 16.57 2.12 -31.01
N GLY A 16 17.79 1.77 -30.67
CA GLY A 16 18.97 1.94 -31.50
C GLY A 16 19.52 3.37 -31.61
N LYS A 17 18.94 4.33 -30.88
CA LYS A 17 19.43 5.73 -30.87
C LYS A 17 20.05 6.13 -29.52
N GLY A 18 20.04 5.25 -28.55
CA GLY A 18 20.67 5.46 -27.25
C GLY A 18 21.98 4.70 -27.11
N GLU A 19 22.75 5.07 -26.10
CA GLU A 19 24.01 4.42 -25.74
C GLU A 19 23.82 3.27 -24.74
N TYR A 20 22.63 3.23 -24.09
CA TYR A 20 22.32 2.26 -23.02
C TYR A 20 20.99 1.59 -23.27
N LEU A 21 20.94 0.29 -22.92
CA LEU A 21 19.69 -0.44 -22.74
C LEU A 21 19.30 -0.32 -21.28
N VAL A 22 18.02 -0.05 -21.03
CA VAL A 22 17.46 0.04 -19.68
C VAL A 22 16.48 -1.12 -19.49
N TYR A 23 16.77 -1.98 -18.54
CA TYR A 23 15.93 -3.08 -18.15
C TYR A 23 15.12 -2.68 -16.91
N THR A 24 13.95 -3.27 -16.75
CA THR A 24 13.05 -2.97 -15.65
C THR A 24 13.57 -3.54 -14.34
N GLU A 25 14.16 -4.72 -14.39
CA GLU A 25 14.63 -5.50 -13.26
C GLU A 25 15.91 -6.24 -13.64
N GLY A 26 16.80 -6.42 -12.69
CA GLY A 26 18.04 -7.18 -12.88
C GLY A 26 18.03 -8.53 -12.17
N ILE A 27 16.92 -8.90 -11.56
CA ILE A 27 16.73 -10.09 -10.75
C ILE A 27 15.62 -10.93 -11.39
N ASP A 28 15.73 -12.22 -11.27
CA ASP A 28 14.67 -13.19 -11.54
C ASP A 28 13.84 -13.32 -10.25
N ASN A 29 12.70 -12.62 -10.18
CA ASN A 29 11.90 -12.55 -8.95
C ASN A 29 11.01 -13.78 -8.75
N ASP A 30 10.57 -14.43 -9.81
CA ASP A 30 9.69 -15.59 -9.72
C ASP A 30 10.44 -16.91 -9.80
N GLY A 31 11.73 -16.89 -10.15
CA GLY A 31 12.61 -18.04 -10.19
C GLY A 31 12.38 -18.95 -11.39
N ASP A 32 11.88 -18.40 -12.49
CA ASP A 32 11.62 -19.15 -13.73
C ASP A 32 12.85 -19.30 -14.64
N GLY A 33 13.95 -18.61 -14.31
CA GLY A 33 15.23 -18.64 -15.03
C GLY A 33 15.39 -17.54 -16.08
N ASN A 34 14.39 -16.70 -16.28
CA ASN A 34 14.49 -15.50 -17.09
C ASN A 34 14.83 -14.29 -16.20
N TYR A 35 15.49 -13.30 -16.78
CA TYR A 35 15.90 -12.09 -16.06
C TYR A 35 15.34 -10.87 -16.77
N ASN A 36 14.90 -9.86 -16.01
CA ASN A 36 14.38 -8.60 -16.50
C ASN A 36 13.03 -8.66 -17.22
N GLU A 37 12.26 -9.72 -17.10
CA GLU A 37 10.88 -9.83 -17.62
C GLU A 37 9.84 -9.56 -16.55
N ASP A 38 10.19 -9.76 -15.28
CA ASP A 38 9.35 -9.43 -14.14
C ASP A 38 9.06 -7.93 -14.03
N GLY A 39 8.01 -7.59 -13.31
CA GLY A 39 7.76 -6.23 -12.89
C GLY A 39 8.85 -5.70 -11.96
N ILE A 40 8.74 -4.42 -11.58
CA ILE A 40 9.66 -3.80 -10.62
C ILE A 40 9.66 -4.60 -9.32
N GLY A 41 10.82 -5.13 -8.94
CA GLY A 41 10.98 -5.88 -7.70
C GLY A 41 10.84 -5.01 -6.45
N GLY A 42 10.87 -5.65 -5.30
CA GLY A 42 10.79 -5.03 -3.99
C GLY A 42 9.53 -5.40 -3.21
N LEU A 43 9.57 -5.11 -1.92
CA LEU A 43 8.48 -5.40 -0.99
C LEU A 43 7.49 -4.24 -0.93
N ASP A 44 6.24 -4.57 -0.66
CA ASP A 44 5.25 -3.60 -0.24
C ASP A 44 5.29 -3.49 1.30
N LEU A 45 5.96 -2.47 1.79
CA LEU A 45 6.10 -2.25 3.23
C LEU A 45 4.75 -2.06 3.94
N HIS A 46 3.72 -1.60 3.23
CA HIS A 46 2.35 -1.51 3.75
C HIS A 46 1.71 -2.88 4.01
N ARG A 47 2.33 -3.97 3.61
CA ARG A 47 1.85 -5.34 3.83
C ARG A 47 2.66 -6.09 4.88
N ASN A 48 3.67 -5.44 5.47
CA ASN A 48 4.57 -6.06 6.44
C ASN A 48 4.12 -5.91 7.91
N TYR A 49 2.95 -5.34 8.17
CA TYR A 49 2.41 -5.20 9.53
C TYR A 49 1.67 -6.46 9.99
N PRO A 50 1.61 -6.73 11.31
CA PRO A 50 1.10 -8.00 11.84
C PRO A 50 -0.38 -8.27 11.61
N GLU A 51 -1.23 -7.24 11.53
CA GLU A 51 -2.68 -7.43 11.41
C GLU A 51 -3.04 -8.15 10.12
N ASN A 52 -3.56 -9.36 10.24
CA ASN A 52 -3.90 -10.22 9.12
C ASN A 52 -2.76 -10.46 8.11
N TRP A 53 -1.53 -10.44 8.58
CA TRP A 53 -0.37 -10.61 7.71
C TRP A 53 -0.39 -11.94 6.94
N ARG A 54 0.03 -11.89 5.68
CA ARG A 54 0.21 -13.06 4.83
C ARG A 54 1.44 -12.86 3.93
N PRO A 55 2.24 -13.91 3.70
CA PRO A 55 3.52 -13.78 2.99
C PRO A 55 3.39 -13.24 1.57
N ASN A 56 2.30 -13.49 0.89
CA ASN A 56 2.00 -13.05 -0.46
C ASN A 56 0.87 -12.03 -0.53
N ASN A 57 0.65 -11.28 0.52
CA ASN A 57 -0.45 -10.32 0.63
C ASN A 57 -1.85 -10.92 0.34
N GLY A 58 -2.00 -12.24 0.52
CA GLY A 58 -3.24 -12.96 0.22
C GLY A 58 -3.48 -13.26 -1.26
N GLY A 59 -2.59 -12.84 -2.16
CA GLY A 59 -2.64 -13.12 -3.58
C GLY A 59 -2.08 -14.50 -3.96
N ASP A 60 -1.84 -14.72 -5.21
CA ASP A 60 -1.22 -15.93 -5.72
C ASP A 60 0.29 -16.02 -5.36
N LEU A 61 0.95 -17.06 -5.84
CA LEU A 61 2.29 -17.44 -5.43
C LEU A 61 3.41 -16.50 -5.93
N THR A 62 3.13 -15.54 -6.77
CA THR A 62 4.13 -14.63 -7.34
C THR A 62 4.59 -13.57 -6.34
N GLY A 63 3.76 -13.20 -5.38
CA GLY A 63 4.10 -12.26 -4.31
C GLY A 63 4.82 -12.92 -3.14
N ARG A 64 5.92 -13.62 -3.37
CA ARG A 64 6.74 -14.20 -2.30
C ARG A 64 7.25 -13.11 -1.37
N GLY A 65 7.52 -13.46 -0.12
CA GLY A 65 7.84 -12.55 0.97
C GLY A 65 8.83 -11.42 0.70
N PHE A 66 9.56 -11.44 -0.38
CA PHE A 66 10.62 -10.47 -0.75
C PHE A 66 10.53 -9.90 -2.16
N THR A 67 9.42 -10.14 -2.88
CA THR A 67 9.17 -9.55 -4.22
C THR A 67 8.11 -8.46 -4.15
N GLN A 68 7.96 -7.69 -5.21
CA GLN A 68 6.88 -6.72 -5.31
C GLN A 68 5.53 -7.41 -5.05
N PHE A 69 4.66 -6.77 -4.27
CA PHE A 69 3.47 -7.36 -3.64
C PHE A 69 3.77 -8.38 -2.53
N GLY A 70 5.02 -8.70 -2.27
CA GLY A 70 5.42 -9.49 -1.11
C GLY A 70 5.27 -8.71 0.19
N ALA A 71 5.04 -9.41 1.27
CA ALA A 71 4.79 -8.84 2.59
C ALA A 71 5.96 -9.01 3.57
N GLY A 72 7.14 -9.37 3.06
CA GLY A 72 8.28 -9.71 3.87
C GLY A 72 8.29 -11.17 4.32
N GLU A 73 9.36 -11.60 4.95
CA GLU A 73 9.56 -12.98 5.39
C GLU A 73 8.65 -13.35 6.57
N TYR A 74 8.40 -12.39 7.45
CA TYR A 74 7.48 -12.48 8.59
C TYR A 74 6.98 -11.07 8.96
N PRO A 75 5.94 -10.95 9.79
CA PRO A 75 5.46 -9.63 10.22
C PRO A 75 6.57 -8.80 10.86
N LEU A 76 6.74 -7.56 10.41
CA LEU A 76 7.82 -6.66 10.84
C LEU A 76 9.23 -7.21 10.55
N SER A 77 9.39 -8.03 9.51
CA SER A 77 10.72 -8.46 9.05
C SER A 77 11.54 -7.27 8.56
N GLU A 78 10.89 -6.31 7.94
CA GLU A 78 11.54 -5.15 7.37
C GLU A 78 11.91 -4.13 8.46
N ILE A 79 13.10 -3.57 8.33
CA ILE A 79 13.65 -2.66 9.34
C ILE A 79 12.82 -1.39 9.47
N GLU A 80 12.29 -0.89 8.37
CA GLU A 80 11.46 0.32 8.30
C GLU A 80 10.15 0.14 9.05
N THR A 81 9.42 -0.92 8.77
CA THR A 81 8.13 -1.21 9.43
C THR A 81 8.32 -1.53 10.91
N ARG A 82 9.35 -2.31 11.24
CA ARG A 82 9.69 -2.66 12.61
C ARG A 82 10.04 -1.42 13.44
N HIS A 83 10.89 -0.54 12.92
CA HIS A 83 11.26 0.68 13.64
C HIS A 83 10.10 1.65 13.76
N THR A 84 9.28 1.79 12.73
CA THR A 84 8.06 2.60 12.79
C THR A 84 7.11 2.08 13.86
N ALA A 85 6.84 0.78 13.88
CA ALA A 85 5.99 0.15 14.89
C ALA A 85 6.54 0.34 16.32
N LEU A 86 7.83 0.06 16.51
CA LEU A 86 8.48 0.22 17.82
C LEU A 86 8.50 1.69 18.27
N TRP A 87 8.71 2.62 17.34
CA TRP A 87 8.70 4.03 17.66
C TRP A 87 7.31 4.50 18.11
N VAL A 88 6.25 4.13 17.38
CA VAL A 88 4.87 4.45 17.78
C VAL A 88 4.54 3.83 19.14
N LEU A 89 4.93 2.57 19.38
CA LEU A 89 4.73 1.89 20.68
C LEU A 89 5.43 2.60 21.84
N SER A 90 6.63 3.11 21.61
CA SER A 90 7.41 3.81 22.65
C SER A 90 6.89 5.22 22.95
N HIS A 91 5.93 5.73 22.18
CA HIS A 91 5.36 7.07 22.33
C HIS A 91 3.85 7.01 22.63
N PRO A 92 3.44 6.66 23.84
CA PRO A 92 2.03 6.48 24.19
C PRO A 92 1.19 7.76 24.09
N ASN A 93 1.84 8.92 23.97
CA ASN A 93 1.23 10.21 23.72
C ASN A 93 0.75 10.43 22.29
N ILE A 94 1.16 9.58 21.33
CA ILE A 94 0.62 9.61 19.98
C ILE A 94 -0.78 9.01 19.99
N SER A 95 -1.77 9.82 19.68
CA SER A 95 -3.18 9.38 19.59
C SER A 95 -3.67 9.29 18.14
N VAL A 96 -3.04 10.00 17.23
CA VAL A 96 -3.40 10.04 15.80
C VAL A 96 -2.13 9.87 14.97
N ALA A 97 -2.20 9.07 13.93
CA ALA A 97 -1.18 8.96 12.90
C ALA A 97 -1.81 9.11 11.51
N ASN A 98 -1.05 9.67 10.59
CA ASN A 98 -1.43 9.76 9.20
C ASN A 98 -0.33 9.12 8.35
N SER A 99 -0.68 8.06 7.65
CA SER A 99 0.21 7.41 6.68
C SER A 99 -0.09 7.94 5.28
N MET A 100 0.91 8.55 4.67
CA MET A 100 0.78 9.09 3.32
C MET A 100 1.24 8.06 2.31
N ASP A 101 0.38 7.76 1.36
CA ASP A 101 0.68 6.90 0.23
C ASP A 101 0.59 7.68 -1.08
N THR A 102 0.88 7.02 -2.19
CA THR A 102 0.91 7.65 -3.51
C THR A 102 -0.19 7.15 -4.42
N ARG A 103 -0.50 7.97 -5.43
CA ARG A 103 -1.23 7.61 -6.63
C ARG A 103 -2.75 7.72 -6.59
N VAL A 104 -3.43 7.38 -5.52
CA VAL A 104 -4.91 7.46 -5.48
C VAL A 104 -5.35 8.58 -4.53
N PRO A 105 -6.09 9.59 -5.04
CA PRO A 105 -6.54 10.71 -4.23
C PRO A 105 -7.75 10.30 -3.38
N MET A 106 -7.50 9.77 -2.20
CA MET A 106 -8.55 9.29 -1.28
C MET A 106 -8.09 9.33 0.17
N HIS A 107 -9.04 9.42 1.08
CA HIS A 107 -8.84 9.19 2.51
C HIS A 107 -9.27 7.78 2.87
N LEU A 108 -8.38 7.03 3.50
CA LEU A 108 -8.63 5.65 3.90
C LEU A 108 -8.54 5.51 5.41
N ARG A 109 -9.49 4.77 5.98
CA ARG A 109 -9.50 4.33 7.36
C ARG A 109 -9.51 2.80 7.44
N PRO A 110 -9.13 2.22 8.58
CA PRO A 110 -9.32 0.78 8.80
C PRO A 110 -10.83 0.41 8.78
N PRO A 111 -11.15 -0.88 8.64
CA PRO A 111 -10.24 -1.98 8.38
C PRO A 111 -10.01 -2.24 6.89
N SER A 112 -8.99 -3.04 6.62
CA SER A 112 -8.65 -3.45 5.25
C SER A 112 -9.20 -4.83 4.86
N THR A 113 -9.81 -5.57 5.79
CA THR A 113 -10.28 -6.95 5.56
C THR A 113 -11.79 -7.15 5.71
N SER A 114 -12.49 -6.12 6.11
CA SER A 114 -13.96 -6.10 6.28
C SER A 114 -14.47 -4.67 6.29
N LYS A 115 -15.78 -4.50 6.35
CA LYS A 115 -16.37 -3.16 6.51
C LYS A 115 -16.08 -2.57 7.89
N SER A 116 -15.95 -1.25 7.95
CA SER A 116 -15.73 -0.53 9.21
C SER A 116 -16.82 -0.83 10.24
N GLU A 117 -18.07 -0.86 9.82
CA GLU A 117 -19.24 -1.12 10.67
C GLU A 117 -19.25 -2.50 11.32
N GLU A 118 -18.48 -3.45 10.79
CA GLU A 118 -18.39 -4.82 11.29
C GLU A 118 -17.33 -4.99 12.37
N ARG A 119 -16.31 -4.14 12.40
CA ARG A 119 -15.11 -4.36 13.24
C ARG A 119 -14.71 -3.20 14.12
N MET A 120 -15.06 -1.99 13.77
CA MET A 120 -14.68 -0.83 14.57
C MET A 120 -15.71 -0.54 15.67
N TYR A 121 -15.26 0.03 16.76
CA TYR A 121 -16.17 0.59 17.75
C TYR A 121 -16.96 1.74 17.15
N PRO A 122 -18.29 1.80 17.38
CA PRO A 122 -19.13 2.84 16.77
C PRO A 122 -18.68 4.27 17.07
N GLU A 123 -18.18 4.51 18.26
CA GLU A 123 -17.69 5.81 18.71
C GLU A 123 -16.45 6.25 17.92
N ASP A 124 -15.52 5.32 17.73
CA ASP A 124 -14.30 5.57 16.94
C ASP A 124 -14.66 5.77 15.47
N LEU A 125 -15.56 4.94 14.94
CA LEU A 125 -16.01 5.06 13.56
C LEU A 125 -16.69 6.42 13.30
N ALA A 126 -17.42 6.95 14.27
CA ALA A 126 -18.02 8.28 14.15
C ALA A 126 -16.94 9.37 13.99
N ILE A 127 -15.85 9.28 14.76
CA ILE A 127 -14.71 10.20 14.65
C ILE A 127 -14.05 10.07 13.28
N TYR A 128 -13.79 8.84 12.80
CA TYR A 128 -13.21 8.63 11.47
C TYR A 128 -14.08 9.19 10.35
N LYS A 129 -15.40 9.03 10.43
CA LYS A 129 -16.33 9.59 9.42
C LYS A 129 -16.30 11.11 9.41
N GLU A 130 -16.21 11.75 10.56
CA GLU A 130 -16.05 13.22 10.65
C GLU A 130 -14.71 13.67 10.04
N ILE A 131 -13.62 12.95 10.31
CA ILE A 131 -12.31 13.20 9.71
C ILE A 131 -12.37 13.03 8.18
N ASP A 132 -13.04 12.01 7.68
CA ASP A 132 -13.23 11.78 6.26
C ASP A 132 -13.97 12.97 5.60
N GLU A 133 -15.08 13.42 6.17
CA GLU A 133 -15.86 14.54 5.65
C GLU A 133 -15.05 15.84 5.62
N LEU A 134 -14.38 16.15 6.72
CA LEU A 134 -13.50 17.32 6.80
C LEU A 134 -12.33 17.19 5.81
N GLY A 135 -11.70 16.04 5.73
CA GLY A 135 -10.60 15.78 4.81
C GLY A 135 -11.01 16.00 3.36
N LEU A 136 -12.15 15.45 2.93
CA LEU A 136 -12.68 15.65 1.58
C LEU A 136 -12.94 17.12 1.28
N SER A 137 -13.42 17.87 2.27
CA SER A 137 -13.70 19.32 2.10
C SER A 137 -12.45 20.16 1.84
N PHE A 138 -11.30 19.75 2.37
CA PHE A 138 -10.02 20.41 2.20
C PHE A 138 -9.22 19.95 0.99
N THR A 139 -9.25 18.65 0.72
CA THR A 139 -8.41 18.05 -0.33
C THR A 139 -9.10 17.99 -1.68
N ASN A 140 -10.43 18.06 -1.73
CA ASN A 140 -11.25 17.78 -2.90
C ASN A 140 -11.02 16.38 -3.48
N TYR A 141 -10.59 15.43 -2.66
CA TYR A 141 -10.48 14.03 -3.11
C TYR A 141 -11.88 13.45 -3.35
N PRO A 142 -12.03 12.56 -4.34
CA PRO A 142 -13.34 12.02 -4.69
C PRO A 142 -13.85 10.91 -3.78
N TRP A 143 -12.97 10.33 -2.94
CA TRP A 143 -13.31 9.17 -2.12
C TRP A 143 -12.79 9.28 -0.70
N ALA A 144 -13.61 8.79 0.23
CA ALA A 144 -13.21 8.48 1.60
C ALA A 144 -13.97 7.24 2.09
N GLY A 145 -13.32 6.42 2.91
CA GLY A 145 -13.96 5.23 3.47
C GLY A 145 -12.95 4.20 3.96
N ASP A 146 -13.45 3.01 4.29
CA ASP A 146 -12.54 1.93 4.66
C ASP A 146 -11.76 1.38 3.46
N VAL A 147 -10.62 0.78 3.77
CA VAL A 147 -9.74 0.21 2.75
C VAL A 147 -10.43 -0.95 2.03
N TYR A 148 -11.16 -1.78 2.76
CA TYR A 148 -11.77 -2.99 2.22
C TYR A 148 -12.76 -2.71 1.09
N GLU A 149 -13.69 -1.80 1.31
CA GLU A 149 -14.74 -1.51 0.35
C GLU A 149 -14.33 -0.37 -0.61
N THR A 150 -13.87 0.73 -0.06
CA THR A 150 -13.66 1.97 -0.83
C THR A 150 -12.46 1.86 -1.77
N TYR A 151 -11.34 1.30 -1.32
CA TYR A 151 -10.16 1.18 -2.16
C TYR A 151 -10.41 0.24 -3.35
N ALA A 152 -11.02 -0.91 -3.13
CA ALA A 152 -11.28 -1.88 -4.18
C ALA A 152 -12.35 -1.41 -5.17
N THR A 153 -13.39 -0.75 -4.69
CA THR A 153 -14.56 -0.38 -5.51
C THR A 153 -14.56 1.06 -6.02
N ARG A 154 -13.53 1.85 -5.77
CA ARG A 154 -13.43 3.26 -6.19
C ARG A 154 -13.73 3.51 -7.67
N TYR A 155 -13.35 2.59 -8.51
CA TYR A 155 -13.81 2.52 -9.90
C TYR A 155 -14.96 1.50 -9.96
N LYS A 156 -16.15 1.93 -10.26
CA LYS A 156 -17.35 1.08 -10.19
C LYS A 156 -17.27 -0.21 -11.00
N VAL A 157 -16.45 -0.20 -12.04
CA VAL A 157 -16.27 -1.33 -12.95
C VAL A 157 -14.80 -1.54 -13.29
N ASN A 158 -14.43 -2.77 -13.56
CA ASN A 158 -13.14 -3.12 -14.13
C ASN A 158 -13.03 -2.53 -15.54
N SER A 159 -12.00 -1.73 -15.80
CA SER A 159 -11.81 -1.05 -17.09
C SER A 159 -11.55 -2.00 -18.27
N MET A 160 -11.14 -3.25 -18.02
CA MET A 160 -10.83 -4.23 -19.05
C MET A 160 -12.03 -5.16 -19.34
N THR A 161 -12.78 -5.55 -18.31
CA THR A 161 -13.87 -6.52 -18.46
C THR A 161 -15.25 -5.87 -18.39
N GLY A 162 -15.38 -4.67 -17.82
CA GLY A 162 -16.65 -4.02 -17.58
C GLY A 162 -17.44 -4.57 -16.38
N ASP A 163 -16.90 -5.58 -15.69
CA ASP A 163 -17.56 -6.18 -14.53
C ASP A 163 -17.57 -5.23 -13.33
N PRO A 164 -18.62 -5.28 -12.49
CA PRO A 164 -18.65 -4.55 -11.24
C PRO A 164 -17.49 -4.98 -10.31
N LEU A 165 -16.74 -4.00 -9.80
CA LEU A 165 -15.72 -4.25 -8.78
C LEU A 165 -16.39 -4.62 -7.46
N LYS A 166 -15.74 -5.53 -6.74
CA LYS A 166 -16.19 -6.02 -5.43
C LYS A 166 -15.17 -5.60 -4.36
N PRO A 167 -15.61 -5.48 -3.10
CA PRO A 167 -14.69 -5.34 -1.98
C PRO A 167 -13.67 -6.48 -1.95
N GLU A 168 -12.42 -6.13 -1.68
CA GLU A 168 -11.32 -7.09 -1.59
C GLU A 168 -10.47 -6.82 -0.35
N PRO A 169 -10.12 -7.87 0.42
CA PRO A 169 -9.29 -7.70 1.59
C PRO A 169 -7.84 -7.37 1.20
N LEU A 170 -7.23 -6.44 1.94
CA LEU A 170 -5.80 -6.20 1.93
C LEU A 170 -5.22 -6.66 3.27
N PHE A 171 -4.08 -7.33 3.23
CA PHE A 171 -3.49 -7.99 4.39
C PHE A 171 -2.21 -7.30 4.84
N GLY A 172 -1.89 -7.42 6.15
CA GLY A 172 -0.71 -6.84 6.75
C GLY A 172 -0.65 -5.31 6.72
N HIS A 173 -1.81 -4.64 6.68
CA HIS A 173 -1.93 -3.21 6.45
C HIS A 173 -1.61 -2.39 7.71
N GLY A 174 -0.78 -1.35 7.56
CA GLY A 174 -0.33 -0.52 8.68
C GLY A 174 -1.44 0.15 9.48
N PRO A 175 -2.42 0.82 8.86
CA PRO A 175 -3.56 1.42 9.55
C PRO A 175 -4.36 0.43 10.40
N ASP A 176 -4.56 -0.79 9.94
CA ASP A 176 -5.23 -1.84 10.72
C ASP A 176 -4.44 -2.17 11.99
N PHE A 177 -3.12 -2.33 11.84
CA PHE A 177 -2.24 -2.56 12.97
C PHE A 177 -2.28 -1.39 13.97
N GLY A 178 -2.25 -0.17 13.47
CA GLY A 178 -2.36 1.04 14.30
C GLY A 178 -3.65 1.07 15.11
N TYR A 179 -4.78 0.78 14.49
CA TYR A 179 -6.07 0.79 15.16
C TYR A 179 -6.26 -0.40 16.10
N PHE A 180 -6.11 -1.63 15.60
CA PHE A 180 -6.46 -2.84 16.36
C PHE A 180 -5.44 -3.23 17.43
N TYR A 181 -4.16 -2.91 17.26
CA TYR A 181 -3.12 -3.23 18.24
C TYR A 181 -2.77 -2.08 19.15
N TYR A 182 -2.84 -0.84 18.67
CA TYR A 182 -2.48 0.32 19.48
C TYR A 182 -3.68 1.08 20.00
N GLY A 183 -4.87 0.86 19.45
CA GLY A 183 -6.03 1.70 19.72
C GLY A 183 -5.78 3.16 19.34
N ARG A 184 -5.13 3.40 18.21
CA ARG A 184 -4.82 4.73 17.68
C ARG A 184 -5.68 5.03 16.46
N ILE A 185 -6.06 6.26 16.31
CA ILE A 185 -6.60 6.78 15.04
C ILE A 185 -5.42 6.85 14.06
N TRP A 186 -5.56 6.08 12.99
CA TRP A 186 -4.49 6.00 12.00
C TRP A 186 -4.99 6.42 10.63
#